data_2a126b41f57e36619eeae529d273888d
#
_entry.id   2a126b41f57e36619eeae529d273888d
#
_cell.length_a   1.000
_cell.length_b   1.000
_cell.length_c   1.000
_cell.angle_alpha   90.00
_cell.angle_beta   90.00
_cell.angle_gamma   90.00
#
_symmetry.space_group_name_H-M   'P 1'
#
loop_
_entity.id
_entity.type
_entity.pdbx_description
1 polymer ?
#
loop_
_entity_poly.entity_id
_entity_poly.type
_entity_poly.pdbx_seq_one_letter_code
_entity_poly.pdbx_strand_id
1 'polypeptide(L)'
;SLAIFGGELPETILDSTAFTPQSTYGTQKAMCELLINDYSRKGFVDGIVIRLPTICIRPGKPNKAASSFVSSIMREPLHGEDAVCPVSEELRLWLSSPNTVVANFIHALQLPSLPLRSWHTINLPGFSVTVKQMLSDLTQVKGEAILEHIKFEFDESINNIVASWPARIDNTQALALGFKVDSNFQ
;
A
#
# COMPACT_ATOMS: atom_id res chain seq x y z
N SER A 1 3.69 7.10 2.28
CA SER A 1 3.28 6.51 0.99
C SER A 1 4.38 5.62 0.44
N LEU A 2 4.04 4.48 -0.16
CA LEU A 2 5.03 3.61 -0.84
C LEU A 2 5.66 4.27 -2.08
N ALA A 3 5.02 5.28 -2.66
CA ALA A 3 5.54 6.00 -3.82
C ALA A 3 6.86 6.79 -3.55
N ILE A 4 7.33 6.84 -2.30
CA ILE A 4 8.67 7.35 -1.97
C ILE A 4 9.78 6.38 -2.40
N PHE A 5 9.44 5.13 -2.65
CA PHE A 5 10.32 4.09 -3.16
C PHE A 5 10.06 3.86 -4.66
N GLY A 6 11.08 3.47 -5.41
CA GLY A 6 10.97 3.14 -6.82
C GLY A 6 12.35 2.94 -7.46
N GLY A 7 12.38 2.54 -8.73
CA GLY A 7 13.60 2.15 -9.42
C GLY A 7 14.12 0.79 -8.95
N GLU A 8 15.42 0.65 -8.84
CA GLU A 8 16.04 -0.57 -8.32
C GLU A 8 15.90 -0.64 -6.81
N LEU A 9 15.04 -1.52 -6.32
CA LEU A 9 14.77 -1.73 -4.91
C LEU A 9 15.33 -3.07 -4.44
N PRO A 10 15.73 -3.19 -3.16
CA PRO A 10 16.00 -4.49 -2.56
C PRO A 10 14.71 -5.34 -2.53
N GLU A 11 14.85 -6.66 -2.50
CA GLU A 11 13.71 -7.59 -2.44
C GLU A 11 12.76 -7.28 -1.26
N THR A 12 13.32 -6.86 -0.13
CA THR A 12 12.55 -6.45 1.05
C THR A 12 12.96 -5.04 1.46
N ILE A 13 12.00 -4.15 1.57
CA ILE A 13 12.21 -2.80 2.10
C ILE A 13 12.31 -2.85 3.61
N LEU A 14 13.36 -2.27 4.15
CA LEU A 14 13.57 -2.05 5.58
C LEU A 14 13.21 -0.61 5.96
N ASP A 15 13.06 -0.33 7.25
CA ASP A 15 12.84 1.04 7.73
C ASP A 15 14.00 1.98 7.39
N SER A 16 15.22 1.42 7.23
CA SER A 16 16.43 2.15 6.82
C SER A 16 16.62 2.28 5.32
N THR A 17 15.74 1.69 4.49
CA THR A 17 15.85 1.79 3.02
C THR A 17 15.72 3.24 2.57
N ALA A 18 16.66 3.71 1.74
CA ALA A 18 16.67 5.07 1.23
C ALA A 18 15.47 5.36 0.31
N PHE A 19 15.05 6.62 0.26
CA PHE A 19 14.02 7.06 -0.68
C PHE A 19 14.59 7.18 -2.08
N THR A 20 13.86 6.66 -3.05
CA THR A 20 14.21 6.71 -4.48
C THR A 20 12.95 6.99 -5.31
N PRO A 21 12.20 8.09 -5.03
CA PRO A 21 10.92 8.35 -5.68
C PRO A 21 11.09 8.51 -7.19
N GLN A 22 10.21 7.85 -7.96
CA GLN A 22 10.18 7.92 -9.43
C GLN A 22 9.00 8.75 -9.95
N SER A 23 8.32 9.49 -9.08
CA SER A 23 7.18 10.35 -9.44
C SER A 23 7.19 11.65 -8.64
N THR A 24 6.59 12.71 -9.21
CA THR A 24 6.37 14.00 -8.51
C THR A 24 5.62 13.79 -7.20
N TYR A 25 4.59 12.93 -7.20
CA TYR A 25 3.85 12.58 -5.98
C TYR A 25 4.74 11.96 -4.91
N GLY A 26 5.54 10.96 -5.28
CA GLY A 26 6.49 10.29 -4.37
C GLY A 26 7.52 11.28 -3.81
N THR A 27 8.08 12.14 -4.66
CA THR A 27 9.01 13.20 -4.23
C THR A 27 8.39 14.14 -3.20
N GLN A 28 7.17 14.62 -3.45
CA GLN A 28 6.45 15.48 -2.51
C GLN A 28 6.18 14.78 -1.17
N LYS A 29 5.83 13.49 -1.19
CA LYS A 29 5.63 12.70 0.04
C LYS A 29 6.94 12.51 0.81
N ALA A 30 8.06 12.28 0.14
CA ALA A 30 9.38 12.21 0.77
C ALA A 30 9.77 13.54 1.41
N MET A 31 9.52 14.67 0.75
CA MET A 31 9.76 16.01 1.31
C MET A 31 8.91 16.24 2.57
N CYS A 32 7.63 15.89 2.55
CA CYS A 32 6.76 15.99 3.74
C CYS A 32 7.28 15.12 4.90
N GLU A 33 7.75 13.92 4.61
CA GLU A 33 8.32 13.02 5.61
C GLU A 33 9.57 13.61 6.26
N LEU A 34 10.49 14.16 5.45
CA LEU A 34 11.68 14.83 5.93
C LEU A 34 11.33 16.04 6.83
N LEU A 35 10.35 16.86 6.42
CA LEU A 35 9.90 18.02 7.20
C LEU A 35 9.31 17.59 8.55
N ILE A 36 8.43 16.59 8.58
CA ILE A 36 7.83 16.11 9.84
C ILE A 36 8.92 15.60 10.78
N ASN A 37 9.87 14.81 10.27
CA ASN A 37 10.98 14.29 11.06
C ASN A 37 11.89 15.43 11.60
N ASP A 38 12.20 16.46 10.81
CA ASP A 38 13.02 17.59 11.25
C ASP A 38 12.30 18.41 12.32
N TYR A 39 11.01 18.70 12.13
CA TYR A 39 10.21 19.44 13.11
C TYR A 39 10.04 18.67 14.43
N SER A 40 9.86 17.34 14.34
CA SER A 40 9.79 16.47 15.51
C SER A 40 11.13 16.42 16.26
N ARG A 41 12.25 16.28 15.54
CA ARG A 41 13.60 16.30 16.10
C ARG A 41 13.90 17.60 16.82
N LYS A 42 13.37 18.73 16.33
CA LYS A 42 13.53 20.06 16.96
C LYS A 42 12.55 20.32 18.11
N GLY A 43 11.62 19.40 18.37
CA GLY A 43 10.62 19.55 19.42
C GLY A 43 9.49 20.54 19.08
N PHE A 44 9.31 20.91 17.81
CA PHE A 44 8.23 21.80 17.39
C PHE A 44 6.88 21.08 17.30
N VAL A 45 6.90 19.78 16.97
CA VAL A 45 5.74 18.90 16.92
C VAL A 45 6.11 17.52 17.47
N ASP A 46 5.13 16.80 17.98
CA ASP A 46 5.26 15.38 18.27
C ASP A 46 4.62 14.61 17.09
N GLY A 47 5.36 14.53 15.99
CA GLY A 47 4.89 14.01 14.72
C GLY A 47 5.37 12.59 14.46
N ILE A 48 4.48 11.78 13.88
CA ILE A 48 4.79 10.43 13.36
C ILE A 48 4.45 10.34 11.90
N VAL A 49 5.34 9.76 11.12
CA VAL A 49 5.11 9.45 9.70
C VAL A 49 4.72 7.99 9.55
N ILE A 50 3.60 7.75 8.89
CA ILE A 50 3.12 6.40 8.57
C ILE A 50 3.15 6.19 7.06
N ARG A 51 3.96 5.27 6.58
CA ARG A 51 4.04 4.88 5.17
C ARG A 51 3.01 3.79 4.90
N LEU A 52 1.96 4.15 4.15
CA LEU A 52 0.81 3.27 3.91
C LEU A 52 1.09 2.25 2.81
N PRO A 53 0.68 0.98 3.00
CA PRO A 53 0.48 0.02 1.91
C PRO A 53 -0.52 0.54 0.87
N THR A 54 -0.64 -0.14 -0.26
CA THR A 54 -1.79 0.06 -1.14
C THR A 54 -3.04 -0.45 -0.42
N ILE A 55 -4.02 0.42 -0.26
CA ILE A 55 -5.26 0.10 0.48
C ILE A 55 -6.25 -0.55 -0.48
N CYS A 56 -6.69 -1.76 -0.17
CA CYS A 56 -7.66 -2.56 -0.90
C CYS A 56 -8.60 -3.30 0.09
N ILE A 57 -9.90 -3.27 -0.10
CA ILE A 57 -10.71 -2.68 -1.20
C ILE A 57 -11.18 -1.30 -0.72
N ARG A 58 -10.84 -0.25 -1.44
CA ARG A 58 -11.32 1.10 -1.13
C ARG A 58 -12.74 1.31 -1.62
N PRO A 59 -13.63 1.92 -0.81
CA PRO A 59 -14.94 2.34 -1.27
C PRO A 59 -14.85 3.47 -2.31
N GLY A 60 -15.93 3.72 -3.00
CA GLY A 60 -16.07 4.79 -3.99
C GLY A 60 -15.81 4.34 -5.42
N LYS A 61 -15.77 5.30 -6.36
CA LYS A 61 -15.58 5.04 -7.79
C LYS A 61 -14.10 4.99 -8.16
N PRO A 62 -13.73 4.33 -9.28
CA PRO A 62 -12.40 4.40 -9.85
C PRO A 62 -11.96 5.85 -10.07
N ASN A 63 -10.67 6.11 -9.89
CA ASN A 63 -10.07 7.42 -10.14
C ASN A 63 -8.80 7.28 -10.99
N LYS A 64 -8.15 8.40 -11.31
CA LYS A 64 -6.96 8.44 -12.18
C LYS A 64 -5.66 7.98 -11.52
N ALA A 65 -5.67 7.55 -10.25
CA ALA A 65 -4.46 7.03 -9.61
C ALA A 65 -4.07 5.67 -10.21
N ALA A 66 -2.79 5.45 -10.48
CA ALA A 66 -2.28 4.19 -11.04
C ALA A 66 -2.72 2.96 -10.23
N SER A 67 -2.84 3.07 -8.90
CA SER A 67 -3.32 1.99 -8.01
C SER A 67 -4.85 1.85 -7.94
N SER A 68 -5.62 2.62 -8.70
CA SER A 68 -7.09 2.57 -8.62
C SER A 68 -7.65 1.21 -9.02
N PHE A 69 -7.02 0.56 -10.01
CA PHE A 69 -7.43 -0.75 -10.51
C PHE A 69 -7.42 -1.83 -9.41
N VAL A 70 -6.50 -1.74 -8.45
CA VAL A 70 -6.36 -2.74 -7.36
C VAL A 70 -7.66 -2.93 -6.58
N SER A 71 -8.40 -1.84 -6.35
CA SER A 71 -9.73 -1.93 -5.73
C SER A 71 -10.82 -2.20 -6.76
N SER A 72 -10.69 -1.68 -8.00
CA SER A 72 -11.71 -1.82 -9.04
C SER A 72 -11.91 -3.27 -9.45
N ILE A 73 -10.83 -4.04 -9.71
CA ILE A 73 -10.92 -5.44 -10.13
C ILE A 73 -11.56 -6.37 -9.09
N MET A 74 -11.74 -5.87 -7.86
CA MET A 74 -12.44 -6.60 -6.80
C MET A 74 -13.84 -6.04 -6.58
N ARG A 75 -13.96 -4.72 -6.48
CA ARG A 75 -15.19 -4.05 -6.07
C ARG A 75 -16.26 -4.08 -7.15
N GLU A 76 -15.94 -3.71 -8.40
CA GLU A 76 -16.89 -3.61 -9.49
C GLU A 76 -17.53 -4.96 -9.82
N PRO A 77 -16.76 -6.07 -9.98
CA PRO A 77 -17.35 -7.40 -10.19
C PRO A 77 -18.30 -7.83 -9.08
N LEU A 78 -18.00 -7.50 -7.82
CA LEU A 78 -18.89 -7.79 -6.68
C LEU A 78 -20.24 -7.07 -6.78
N HIS A 79 -20.34 -6.01 -7.58
CA HIS A 79 -21.57 -5.27 -7.88
C HIS A 79 -22.16 -5.61 -9.27
N GLY A 80 -21.57 -6.58 -9.99
CA GLY A 80 -21.98 -6.96 -11.34
C GLY A 80 -21.56 -5.95 -12.41
N GLU A 81 -20.54 -5.16 -12.14
CA GLU A 81 -19.98 -4.16 -13.06
C GLU A 81 -18.63 -4.65 -13.62
N ASP A 82 -18.33 -4.23 -14.86
CA ASP A 82 -17.05 -4.57 -15.49
C ASP A 82 -15.90 -3.76 -14.90
N ALA A 83 -14.73 -4.38 -14.78
CA ALA A 83 -13.50 -3.75 -14.37
C ALA A 83 -12.34 -4.10 -15.32
N VAL A 84 -11.44 -3.14 -15.53
CA VAL A 84 -10.22 -3.34 -16.32
C VAL A 84 -9.05 -3.69 -15.40
N CYS A 85 -8.35 -4.79 -15.71
CA CYS A 85 -7.06 -5.14 -15.14
C CYS A 85 -5.95 -4.69 -16.11
N PRO A 86 -5.23 -3.58 -15.82
CA PRO A 86 -4.27 -3.01 -16.76
C PRO A 86 -2.85 -3.55 -16.57
N VAL A 87 -2.66 -4.56 -15.74
CA VAL A 87 -1.34 -5.08 -15.35
C VAL A 87 -1.26 -6.59 -15.50
N SER A 88 -0.04 -7.13 -15.42
CA SER A 88 0.17 -8.58 -15.38
C SER A 88 -0.47 -9.20 -14.13
N GLU A 89 -1.05 -10.39 -14.27
CA GLU A 89 -1.56 -11.19 -13.14
C GLU A 89 -0.45 -11.60 -12.16
N GLU A 90 0.78 -11.69 -12.63
CA GLU A 90 1.95 -12.03 -11.80
C GLU A 90 2.47 -10.81 -11.01
N LEU A 91 1.96 -9.60 -11.29
CA LEU A 91 2.34 -8.40 -10.55
C LEU A 91 2.02 -8.59 -9.07
N ARG A 92 3.05 -8.37 -8.24
CA ARG A 92 2.96 -8.49 -6.79
C ARG A 92 2.76 -7.13 -6.15
N LEU A 93 1.81 -7.07 -5.23
CA LEU A 93 1.39 -5.86 -4.54
C LEU A 93 1.59 -6.00 -3.02
N TRP A 94 1.84 -4.88 -2.36
CA TRP A 94 1.86 -4.77 -0.90
C TRP A 94 0.57 -4.11 -0.43
N LEU A 95 -0.32 -4.87 0.23
CA LEU A 95 -1.69 -4.45 0.53
C LEU A 95 -1.98 -4.42 2.02
N SER A 96 -3.00 -3.62 2.38
CA SER A 96 -3.71 -3.69 3.65
C SER A 96 -5.17 -3.26 3.47
N SER A 97 -6.06 -3.77 4.31
CA SER A 97 -7.48 -3.40 4.29
C SER A 97 -7.72 -2.00 4.86
N PRO A 98 -8.80 -1.31 4.45
CA PRO A 98 -9.19 -0.03 5.04
C PRO A 98 -9.38 -0.11 6.56
N ASN A 99 -9.98 -1.19 7.07
CA ASN A 99 -10.25 -1.37 8.49
C ASN A 99 -8.95 -1.48 9.30
N THR A 100 -8.00 -2.28 8.84
CA THR A 100 -6.68 -2.41 9.48
C THR A 100 -5.91 -1.10 9.43
N VAL A 101 -5.95 -0.38 8.31
CA VAL A 101 -5.30 0.94 8.21
C VAL A 101 -5.91 1.93 9.20
N VAL A 102 -7.23 2.03 9.30
CA VAL A 102 -7.90 2.92 10.26
C VAL A 102 -7.56 2.54 11.70
N ALA A 103 -7.61 1.24 12.05
CA ALA A 103 -7.22 0.77 13.37
C ALA A 103 -5.77 1.13 13.72
N ASN A 104 -4.87 1.01 12.75
CA ASN A 104 -3.46 1.36 12.90
C ASN A 104 -3.24 2.88 13.04
N PHE A 105 -4.03 3.73 12.39
CA PHE A 105 -3.98 5.17 12.62
C PHE A 105 -4.43 5.54 14.05
N ILE A 106 -5.53 4.93 14.53
CA ILE A 106 -5.99 5.13 15.90
C ILE A 106 -4.93 4.66 16.90
N HIS A 107 -4.32 3.50 16.65
CA HIS A 107 -3.23 2.97 17.47
C HIS A 107 -2.04 3.94 17.50
N ALA A 108 -1.62 4.46 16.36
CA ALA A 108 -0.51 5.41 16.29
C ALA A 108 -0.74 6.68 17.13
N LEU A 109 -1.98 7.18 17.19
CA LEU A 109 -2.35 8.33 18.03
C LEU A 109 -2.30 8.03 19.53
N GLN A 110 -2.38 6.76 19.91
CA GLN A 110 -2.38 6.31 21.30
C GLN A 110 -0.98 5.89 21.79
N LEU A 111 -0.02 5.75 20.88
CA LEU A 111 1.35 5.44 21.26
C LEU A 111 1.89 6.58 22.12
N PRO A 112 2.49 6.30 23.30
CA PRO A 112 3.22 7.31 24.05
C PRO A 112 4.32 7.86 23.15
N SER A 113 4.67 9.14 23.35
CA SER A 113 5.76 9.81 22.60
C SER A 113 6.93 8.86 22.45
N LEU A 114 7.03 8.28 21.26
CA LEU A 114 7.82 7.08 21.07
C LEU A 114 9.29 7.38 21.30
N PRO A 115 9.99 6.46 21.95
CA PRO A 115 11.41 6.31 21.73
C PRO A 115 11.65 5.74 20.32
N LEU A 116 10.90 6.19 19.33
CA LEU A 116 11.29 6.09 17.95
C LEU A 116 12.60 6.85 17.89
N ARG A 117 13.69 6.12 17.81
CA ARG A 117 15.04 6.66 17.57
C ARG A 117 14.95 8.03 16.90
N SER A 118 15.97 8.69 16.53
CA SER A 118 15.97 10.00 15.86
C SER A 118 15.07 10.12 14.60
N TRP A 119 14.35 9.06 14.19
CA TRP A 119 13.54 9.00 12.97
C TRP A 119 12.12 8.49 13.26
N HIS A 120 11.14 9.39 13.18
CA HIS A 120 9.74 9.19 13.56
C HIS A 120 8.92 8.64 12.39
N THR A 121 9.36 7.52 11.81
CA THR A 121 8.71 6.93 10.63
C THR A 121 8.49 5.44 10.81
N ILE A 122 7.31 4.97 10.41
CA ILE A 122 6.90 3.56 10.45
C ILE A 122 6.41 3.14 9.06
N ASN A 123 6.93 2.04 8.53
CA ASN A 123 6.30 1.33 7.45
C ASN A 123 5.09 0.57 8.03
N LEU A 124 3.87 0.94 7.62
CA LEU A 124 2.68 0.26 8.11
C LEU A 124 2.66 -1.19 7.64
N PRO A 125 2.33 -2.15 8.53
CA PRO A 125 2.26 -3.55 8.15
C PRO A 125 1.30 -3.79 7.00
N GLY A 126 1.66 -4.72 6.15
CA GLY A 126 0.87 -5.20 5.03
C GLY A 126 1.27 -6.63 4.71
N PHE A 127 0.71 -7.15 3.65
CA PHE A 127 1.04 -8.47 3.12
C PHE A 127 1.22 -8.43 1.61
N SER A 128 2.00 -9.37 1.11
CA SER A 128 2.34 -9.48 -0.31
C SER A 128 1.37 -10.44 -1.01
N VAL A 129 0.76 -9.98 -2.10
CA VAL A 129 -0.20 -10.77 -2.88
C VAL A 129 -0.02 -10.49 -4.37
N THR A 130 -0.19 -11.48 -5.25
CA THR A 130 -0.26 -11.26 -6.70
C THR A 130 -1.68 -10.92 -7.13
N VAL A 131 -1.81 -10.22 -8.26
CA VAL A 131 -3.13 -9.99 -8.89
C VAL A 131 -3.84 -11.32 -9.12
N LYS A 132 -3.13 -12.35 -9.58
CA LYS A 132 -3.66 -13.72 -9.76
C LYS A 132 -4.25 -14.29 -8.46
N GLN A 133 -3.56 -14.15 -7.34
CA GLN A 133 -4.08 -14.59 -6.04
C GLN A 133 -5.34 -13.82 -5.65
N MET A 134 -5.37 -12.49 -5.86
CA MET A 134 -6.56 -11.67 -5.60
C MET A 134 -7.77 -12.17 -6.41
N LEU A 135 -7.59 -12.44 -7.70
CA LEU A 135 -8.67 -12.95 -8.57
C LEU A 135 -9.09 -14.37 -8.16
N SER A 136 -8.14 -15.23 -7.77
CA SER A 136 -8.45 -16.57 -7.23
C SER A 136 -9.28 -16.47 -5.93
N ASP A 137 -8.95 -15.58 -5.03
CA ASP A 137 -9.73 -15.37 -3.80
C ASP A 137 -11.13 -14.82 -4.12
N LEU A 138 -11.25 -13.95 -5.12
CA LEU A 138 -12.54 -13.46 -5.60
C LEU A 138 -13.42 -14.59 -6.12
N THR A 139 -12.84 -15.54 -6.89
CA THR A 139 -13.58 -16.71 -7.39
C THR A 139 -14.00 -17.65 -6.28
N GLN A 140 -13.20 -17.81 -5.23
CA GLN A 140 -13.59 -18.63 -4.06
C GLN A 140 -14.82 -18.06 -3.34
N VAL A 141 -14.97 -16.75 -3.32
CA VAL A 141 -16.10 -16.07 -2.64
C VAL A 141 -17.37 -16.06 -3.51
N LYS A 142 -17.26 -15.89 -4.82
CA LYS A 142 -18.39 -15.62 -5.72
C LYS A 142 -18.55 -16.61 -6.88
N GLY A 143 -17.65 -17.57 -7.01
CA GLY A 143 -17.63 -18.52 -8.14
C GLY A 143 -16.89 -17.96 -9.36
N GLU A 144 -16.58 -18.84 -10.31
CA GLU A 144 -15.74 -18.50 -11.49
C GLU A 144 -16.38 -17.48 -12.44
N ALA A 145 -17.71 -17.47 -12.53
CA ALA A 145 -18.43 -16.55 -13.41
C ALA A 145 -18.13 -15.06 -13.13
N ILE A 146 -17.66 -14.72 -11.93
CA ILE A 146 -17.30 -13.34 -11.60
C ILE A 146 -16.16 -12.80 -12.46
N LEU A 147 -15.28 -13.66 -12.98
CA LEU A 147 -14.18 -13.29 -13.85
C LEU A 147 -14.63 -12.76 -15.22
N GLU A 148 -15.86 -13.05 -15.64
CA GLU A 148 -16.43 -12.50 -16.89
C GLU A 148 -16.51 -10.97 -16.85
N HIS A 149 -16.56 -10.38 -15.65
CA HIS A 149 -16.51 -8.93 -15.43
C HIS A 149 -15.09 -8.35 -15.43
N ILE A 150 -14.03 -9.17 -15.54
CA ILE A 150 -12.64 -8.69 -15.57
C ILE A 150 -12.15 -8.64 -17.02
N LYS A 151 -11.83 -7.43 -17.49
CA LYS A 151 -11.22 -7.21 -18.81
C LYS A 151 -9.73 -6.98 -18.65
N PHE A 152 -8.93 -7.86 -19.23
CA PHE A 152 -7.47 -7.72 -19.23
C PHE A 152 -7.04 -6.83 -20.41
N GLU A 153 -6.75 -5.56 -20.11
CA GLU A 153 -6.29 -4.57 -21.07
C GLU A 153 -4.97 -3.99 -20.57
N PHE A 154 -3.86 -4.64 -20.94
CA PHE A 154 -2.54 -4.27 -20.45
C PHE A 154 -2.16 -2.84 -20.83
N ASP A 155 -1.81 -2.03 -19.83
CA ASP A 155 -1.27 -0.67 -19.96
C ASP A 155 0.15 -0.65 -19.40
N GLU A 156 1.12 -0.52 -20.30
CA GLU A 156 2.53 -0.52 -19.95
C GLU A 156 2.89 0.62 -18.98
N SER A 157 2.28 1.79 -19.14
CA SER A 157 2.53 2.95 -18.28
C SER A 157 2.06 2.69 -16.84
N ILE A 158 0.86 2.17 -16.68
CA ILE A 158 0.32 1.81 -15.36
C ILE A 158 1.13 0.67 -14.74
N ASN A 159 1.42 -0.37 -15.52
CA ASN A 159 2.18 -1.51 -15.05
C ASN A 159 3.59 -1.10 -14.56
N ASN A 160 4.31 -0.28 -15.33
CA ASN A 160 5.64 0.18 -14.96
C ASN A 160 5.64 1.03 -13.68
N ILE A 161 4.64 1.91 -13.52
CA ILE A 161 4.49 2.71 -12.29
C ILE A 161 4.28 1.79 -11.09
N VAL A 162 3.33 0.84 -11.18
CA VAL A 162 2.97 -0.01 -10.03
C VAL A 162 4.04 -1.05 -9.74
N ALA A 163 4.66 -1.62 -10.78
CA ALA A 163 5.78 -2.57 -10.65
C ALA A 163 7.03 -1.94 -10.02
N SER A 164 7.18 -0.62 -10.09
CA SER A 164 8.29 0.09 -9.44
C SER A 164 8.12 0.23 -7.93
N TRP A 165 6.93 -0.06 -7.38
CA TRP A 165 6.67 0.04 -5.95
C TRP A 165 7.09 -1.24 -5.21
N PRO A 166 7.44 -1.14 -3.92
CA PRO A 166 7.83 -2.31 -3.15
C PRO A 166 6.68 -3.32 -3.02
N ALA A 167 6.99 -4.57 -3.30
CA ALA A 167 6.08 -5.70 -3.14
C ALA A 167 6.27 -6.43 -1.81
N ARG A 168 7.31 -6.09 -1.04
CA ARG A 168 7.60 -6.67 0.27
C ARG A 168 8.27 -5.64 1.17
N ILE A 169 7.76 -5.50 2.39
CA ILE A 169 8.29 -4.60 3.42
C ILE A 169 8.44 -5.38 4.72
N ASP A 170 9.49 -5.12 5.46
CA ASP A 170 9.68 -5.71 6.78
C ASP A 170 8.68 -5.12 7.78
N ASN A 171 7.88 -5.98 8.39
CA ASN A 171 6.86 -5.62 9.38
C ASN A 171 7.38 -5.66 10.82
N THR A 172 8.62 -6.08 11.05
CA THR A 172 9.12 -6.45 12.38
C THR A 172 8.99 -5.32 13.40
N GLN A 173 9.43 -4.12 13.06
CA GLN A 173 9.36 -2.97 13.97
C GLN A 173 7.90 -2.55 14.23
N ALA A 174 7.10 -2.48 13.20
CA ALA A 174 5.70 -2.07 13.34
C ALA A 174 4.90 -3.07 14.19
N LEU A 175 5.08 -4.38 13.98
CA LEU A 175 4.43 -5.42 14.79
C LEU A 175 4.91 -5.37 16.25
N ALA A 176 6.20 -5.13 16.50
CA ALA A 176 6.74 -4.96 17.86
C ALA A 176 6.15 -3.75 18.58
N LEU A 177 5.72 -2.72 17.85
CA LEU A 177 5.03 -1.54 18.37
C LEU A 177 3.51 -1.75 18.52
N GLY A 178 2.98 -2.94 18.20
CA GLY A 178 1.56 -3.27 18.34
C GLY A 178 0.67 -2.93 17.14
N PHE A 179 1.25 -2.49 16.02
CA PHE A 179 0.50 -2.33 14.78
C PHE A 179 -0.01 -3.68 14.27
N LYS A 180 -1.15 -3.68 13.59
CA LYS A 180 -1.81 -4.89 13.09
C LYS A 180 -1.58 -5.08 11.60
N VAL A 181 -1.62 -6.33 11.17
CA VAL A 181 -1.61 -6.76 9.77
C VAL A 181 -2.85 -7.62 9.50
N ASP A 182 -3.38 -7.56 8.29
CA ASP A 182 -4.41 -8.47 7.84
C ASP A 182 -3.83 -9.89 7.72
N SER A 183 -4.59 -10.90 8.11
CA SER A 183 -4.12 -12.31 8.11
C SER A 183 -4.08 -12.91 6.70
N ASN A 184 -4.96 -12.47 5.82
CA ASN A 184 -5.10 -12.90 4.43
C ASN A 184 -5.82 -11.83 3.61
N PHE A 185 -6.07 -12.11 2.32
CA PHE A 185 -6.79 -11.22 1.42
C PHE A 185 -8.33 -11.39 1.51
N GLN A 186 -8.81 -12.51 2.03
CA GLN A 186 -10.25 -12.87 2.15
C GLN A 186 -11.00 -12.03 3.19
#